data_3004777ccaa220cdf74ea738f23a60c1
#
_entry.id   3004777ccaa220cdf74ea738f23a60c1
#
_cell.length_a   1.000
_cell.length_b   1.000
_cell.length_c   1.000
_cell.angle_alpha   90.00
_cell.angle_beta   90.00
_cell.angle_gamma   90.00
#
_symmetry.space_group_name_H-M   'P 1'
#
loop_
_entity.id
_entity.type
_entity.pdbx_description
1 polymer ?
#
loop_
_entity_poly.entity_id
_entity_poly.type
_entity_poly.pdbx_seq_one_letter_code
_entity_poly.pdbx_strand_id
1 'polypeptide(L)'
;NSNLAESLGLEVRQTIGRILNDFQGEKLKIPAGLTKEAYLEYQLNGAITESKNIDLITMGRGEGPECYCYPNTVIRKLVDDWSKNYNFVVMDNEAGMEHLSRRTTQNIDEMLLVSDHSIKGLRALAHIKDLVKELKLVITRESIIINNVPGELDPRLKEEMERLEMTPALLIPADEEIRQYDLDQKPLFQLPDTSKAVAAVDELMKRLISKTGVLK
;
A
#
# COMPACT_ATOMS: atom_id res chain seq x y z
N ASN A 1 10.01 3.94 4.66
CA ASN A 1 10.68 2.78 4.06
C ASN A 1 10.26 2.68 2.59
N SER A 2 11.21 2.53 1.68
CA SER A 2 10.95 2.41 0.23
C SER A 2 11.09 0.96 -0.26
N ASN A 3 10.76 -0.01 0.60
CA ASN A 3 10.92 -1.45 0.31
C ASN A 3 10.12 -1.88 -0.94
N LEU A 4 8.96 -1.26 -1.17
CA LEU A 4 8.17 -1.57 -2.37
C LEU A 4 8.94 -1.24 -3.66
N ALA A 5 9.66 -0.12 -3.70
CA ALA A 5 10.48 0.24 -4.86
C ALA A 5 11.56 -0.80 -5.13
N GLU A 6 12.25 -1.25 -4.08
CA GLU A 6 13.26 -2.31 -4.15
C GLU A 6 12.65 -3.63 -4.62
N SER A 7 11.51 -4.03 -4.05
CA SER A 7 10.77 -5.24 -4.48
C SER A 7 10.33 -5.20 -5.94
N LEU A 8 10.06 -4.00 -6.48
CA LEU A 8 9.72 -3.78 -7.89
C LEU A 8 10.94 -3.57 -8.79
N GLY A 9 12.15 -3.43 -8.23
CA GLY A 9 13.36 -3.10 -8.98
C GLY A 9 13.35 -1.69 -9.58
N LEU A 10 12.67 -0.74 -8.91
CA LEU A 10 12.52 0.64 -9.35
C LEU A 10 13.38 1.58 -8.52
N GLU A 11 14.02 2.54 -9.17
CA GLU A 11 14.80 3.59 -8.51
C GLU A 11 13.94 4.83 -8.26
N VAL A 12 13.71 5.15 -6.99
CA VAL A 12 12.94 6.34 -6.58
C VAL A 12 13.88 7.54 -6.52
N ARG A 13 13.67 8.49 -7.42
CA ARG A 13 14.47 9.74 -7.47
C ARG A 13 14.05 10.75 -6.42
N GLN A 14 12.75 10.85 -6.14
CA GLN A 14 12.19 11.84 -5.24
C GLN A 14 10.96 11.30 -4.53
N THR A 15 10.78 11.64 -3.26
CA THR A 15 9.58 11.24 -2.49
C THR A 15 8.68 12.45 -2.25
N ILE A 16 7.40 12.18 -2.06
CA ILE A 16 6.40 13.21 -1.74
C ILE A 16 6.80 13.98 -0.47
N GLY A 17 7.21 13.25 0.58
CA GLY A 17 7.64 13.87 1.84
C GLY A 17 8.80 14.84 1.67
N ARG A 18 9.78 14.51 0.82
CA ARG A 18 10.90 15.43 0.52
C ARG A 18 10.44 16.70 -0.20
N ILE A 19 9.57 16.55 -1.21
CA ILE A 19 8.99 17.71 -1.91
C ILE A 19 8.26 18.62 -0.94
N LEU A 20 7.45 18.05 -0.05
CA LEU A 20 6.68 18.84 0.92
C LEU A 20 7.58 19.55 1.94
N ASN A 21 8.63 18.88 2.42
CA ASN A 21 9.60 19.48 3.32
C ASN A 21 10.35 20.66 2.66
N ASP A 22 10.79 20.46 1.41
CA ASP A 22 11.45 21.52 0.64
C ASP A 22 10.50 22.70 0.38
N PHE A 23 9.21 22.41 0.16
CA PHE A 23 8.18 23.43 -0.07
C PHE A 23 7.85 24.24 1.20
N GLN A 24 7.83 23.62 2.38
CA GLN A 24 7.59 24.31 3.66
C GLN A 24 8.82 25.10 4.12
N GLY A 25 10.02 24.60 3.83
CA GLY A 25 11.27 25.21 4.28
C GLY A 25 11.72 26.45 3.53
N GLU A 26 10.86 27.10 2.72
CA GLU A 26 11.18 28.27 1.88
C GLU A 26 12.43 28.10 0.97
N LYS A 27 12.94 26.87 0.85
CA LYS A 27 14.13 26.57 0.03
C LYS A 27 13.85 26.54 -1.47
N LEU A 28 12.56 26.55 -1.85
CA LEU A 28 12.16 26.49 -3.25
C LEU A 28 12.17 27.85 -3.90
N LYS A 29 13.04 28.04 -4.88
CA LYS A 29 12.97 29.19 -5.80
C LYS A 29 11.86 28.89 -6.81
N ILE A 30 10.69 29.44 -6.57
CA ILE A 30 9.56 29.30 -7.51
C ILE A 30 9.86 30.15 -8.75
N PRO A 31 9.83 29.56 -9.96
CA PRO A 31 10.03 30.30 -11.18
C PRO A 31 9.05 31.47 -11.34
N ALA A 32 9.50 32.59 -11.90
CA ALA A 32 8.64 33.73 -12.14
C ALA A 32 7.45 33.33 -13.03
N GLY A 33 6.24 33.71 -12.63
CA GLY A 33 5.01 33.42 -13.36
C GLY A 33 4.28 32.14 -12.92
N LEU A 34 4.84 31.34 -12.02
CA LEU A 34 4.14 30.20 -11.43
C LEU A 34 3.57 30.52 -10.03
N THR A 35 2.36 30.07 -9.76
CA THR A 35 1.81 30.09 -8.40
C THR A 35 2.46 28.99 -7.55
N LYS A 36 2.39 29.12 -6.22
CA LYS A 36 2.91 28.10 -5.29
C LYS A 36 2.24 26.75 -5.54
N GLU A 37 0.95 26.75 -5.77
CA GLU A 37 0.14 25.55 -6.03
C GLU A 37 0.57 24.87 -7.33
N ALA A 38 0.67 25.61 -8.44
CA ALA A 38 1.09 25.07 -9.73
C ALA A 38 2.52 24.50 -9.67
N TYR A 39 3.41 25.16 -8.93
CA TYR A 39 4.77 24.65 -8.74
C TYR A 39 4.79 23.37 -7.91
N LEU A 40 4.02 23.30 -6.81
CA LEU A 40 3.90 22.09 -6.01
C LEU A 40 3.34 20.93 -6.84
N GLU A 41 2.27 21.16 -7.59
CA GLU A 41 1.67 20.17 -8.47
C GLU A 41 2.68 19.66 -9.53
N TYR A 42 3.44 20.56 -10.13
CA TYR A 42 4.51 20.17 -11.05
C TYR A 42 5.57 19.27 -10.39
N GLN A 43 6.02 19.61 -9.18
CA GLN A 43 7.00 18.81 -8.43
C GLN A 43 6.44 17.44 -8.05
N LEU A 44 5.18 17.38 -7.60
CA LEU A 44 4.53 16.14 -7.21
C LEU A 44 4.32 15.21 -8.41
N ASN A 45 3.95 15.74 -9.57
CA ASN A 45 3.90 14.95 -10.81
C ASN A 45 5.29 14.42 -11.21
N GLY A 46 6.34 15.20 -10.98
CA GLY A 46 7.73 14.77 -11.22
C GLY A 46 8.23 13.69 -10.26
N ALA A 47 7.51 13.39 -9.16
CA ALA A 47 7.83 12.33 -8.23
C ALA A 47 7.30 10.95 -8.65
N ILE A 48 6.52 10.89 -9.71
CA ILE A 48 6.04 9.61 -10.27
C ILE A 48 7.25 8.91 -10.91
N THR A 49 7.52 7.70 -10.47
CA THR A 49 8.50 6.81 -11.11
C THR A 49 7.76 5.94 -12.11
N GLU A 50 7.85 6.31 -13.39
CA GLU A 50 7.18 5.62 -14.48
C GLU A 50 7.92 4.33 -14.87
N SER A 51 7.15 3.27 -15.12
CA SER A 51 7.63 2.00 -15.64
C SER A 51 6.68 1.44 -16.69
N LYS A 52 7.04 0.33 -17.33
CA LYS A 52 6.27 -0.23 -18.46
C LYS A 52 4.80 -0.55 -18.11
N ASN A 53 4.55 -1.11 -16.92
CA ASN A 53 3.22 -1.61 -16.52
C ASN A 53 2.76 -1.06 -15.16
N ILE A 54 3.64 -0.38 -14.44
CA ILE A 54 3.40 0.13 -13.09
C ILE A 54 4.07 1.48 -12.96
N ASP A 55 3.33 2.45 -12.45
CA ASP A 55 3.88 3.70 -12.00
C ASP A 55 3.90 3.71 -10.48
N LEU A 56 5.00 4.16 -9.89
CA LEU A 56 5.21 4.15 -8.45
C LEU A 56 5.30 5.56 -7.91
N ILE A 57 4.56 5.81 -6.84
CA ILE A 57 4.65 7.02 -6.03
C ILE A 57 5.11 6.62 -4.62
N THR A 58 6.20 7.20 -4.16
CA THR A 58 6.73 6.94 -2.83
C THR A 58 6.47 8.12 -1.92
N MET A 59 5.73 7.88 -0.83
CA MET A 59 5.43 8.93 0.15
C MET A 59 6.70 9.41 0.87
N GLY A 60 7.59 8.50 1.28
CA GLY A 60 8.76 8.85 2.08
C GLY A 60 8.38 9.33 3.49
N ARG A 61 9.38 9.68 4.30
CA ARG A 61 9.15 10.31 5.60
C ARG A 61 8.91 11.80 5.44
N GLY A 62 7.83 12.30 6.01
CA GLY A 62 7.67 13.72 6.26
C GLY A 62 8.46 14.09 7.52
N GLU A 63 9.48 14.91 7.40
CA GLU A 63 10.26 15.40 8.54
C GLU A 63 9.74 16.80 8.92
N GLY A 64 9.19 16.95 10.13
CA GLY A 64 8.81 18.26 10.69
C GLY A 64 7.69 18.18 11.71
N PRO A 65 7.69 19.11 12.69
CA PRO A 65 6.69 19.16 13.75
C PRO A 65 5.36 19.82 13.32
N GLU A 66 5.21 20.22 12.06
CA GLU A 66 4.07 21.01 11.61
C GLU A 66 2.90 20.17 11.06
N CYS A 67 1.70 20.76 11.15
CA CYS A 67 0.46 20.15 10.69
C CYS A 67 0.46 19.96 9.17
N TYR A 68 0.48 18.71 8.69
CA TYR A 68 0.40 18.35 7.27
C TYR A 68 -0.99 18.54 6.65
N CYS A 69 -1.87 19.35 7.25
CA CYS A 69 -3.25 19.48 6.79
C CYS A 69 -3.37 19.95 5.33
N TYR A 70 -2.63 20.99 4.96
CA TYR A 70 -2.63 21.50 3.58
C TYR A 70 -1.95 20.54 2.60
N PRO A 71 -0.73 20.06 2.85
CA PRO A 71 -0.09 19.05 2.01
C PRO A 71 -0.94 17.80 1.81
N ASN A 72 -1.56 17.28 2.86
CA ASN A 72 -2.43 16.10 2.77
C ASN A 72 -3.66 16.35 1.89
N THR A 73 -4.20 17.57 1.90
CA THR A 73 -5.33 17.93 1.02
C THR A 73 -4.91 17.97 -0.45
N VAL A 74 -3.72 18.52 -0.74
CA VAL A 74 -3.17 18.53 -2.11
C VAL A 74 -2.88 17.11 -2.59
N ILE A 75 -2.24 16.28 -1.76
CA ILE A 75 -1.95 14.89 -2.11
C ILE A 75 -3.24 14.12 -2.38
N ARG A 76 -4.26 14.28 -1.54
CA ARG A 76 -5.55 13.62 -1.75
C ARG A 76 -6.14 13.98 -3.11
N LYS A 77 -6.21 15.28 -3.44
CA LYS A 77 -6.71 15.73 -4.72
C LYS A 77 -5.91 15.14 -5.89
N LEU A 78 -4.58 15.12 -5.79
CA LEU A 78 -3.73 14.55 -6.83
C LEU A 78 -3.92 13.04 -6.96
N VAL A 79 -3.99 12.30 -5.86
CA VAL A 79 -4.26 10.85 -5.89
C VAL A 79 -5.63 10.57 -6.51
N ASP A 80 -6.65 11.35 -6.16
CA ASP A 80 -7.99 11.25 -6.75
C ASP A 80 -7.97 11.56 -8.26
N ASP A 81 -7.15 12.50 -8.72
CA ASP A 81 -7.02 12.84 -10.13
C ASP A 81 -6.19 11.81 -10.89
N TRP A 82 -5.07 11.36 -10.34
CA TRP A 82 -4.22 10.33 -10.94
C TRP A 82 -4.97 8.98 -11.04
N SER A 83 -5.73 8.61 -10.01
CA SER A 83 -6.46 7.33 -9.98
C SER A 83 -7.38 7.15 -11.18
N LYS A 84 -7.89 8.23 -11.78
CA LYS A 84 -8.75 8.19 -12.96
C LYS A 84 -8.05 7.67 -14.22
N ASN A 85 -6.72 7.71 -14.23
CA ASN A 85 -5.90 7.28 -15.37
C ASN A 85 -5.42 5.83 -15.24
N TYR A 86 -5.73 5.15 -14.13
CA TYR A 86 -5.27 3.80 -13.84
C TYR A 86 -6.46 2.84 -13.66
N ASN A 87 -6.31 1.63 -14.15
CA ASN A 87 -7.30 0.55 -13.91
C ASN A 87 -7.30 0.11 -12.45
N PHE A 88 -6.13 0.17 -11.80
CA PHE A 88 -5.93 -0.19 -10.39
C PHE A 88 -5.00 0.80 -9.71
N VAL A 89 -5.32 1.16 -8.48
CA VAL A 89 -4.44 1.89 -7.58
C VAL A 89 -4.24 1.04 -6.34
N VAL A 90 -3.01 0.61 -6.10
CA VAL A 90 -2.64 -0.21 -4.94
C VAL A 90 -1.88 0.67 -3.95
N MET A 91 -2.35 0.74 -2.72
CA MET A 91 -1.69 1.49 -1.65
C MET A 91 -1.05 0.50 -0.67
N ASP A 92 0.29 0.48 -0.65
CA ASP A 92 1.06 -0.26 0.34
C ASP A 92 1.24 0.62 1.59
N ASN A 93 0.65 0.20 2.69
CA ASN A 93 0.70 0.93 3.95
C ASN A 93 1.69 0.24 4.89
N GLU A 94 2.48 1.05 5.62
CA GLU A 94 3.33 0.52 6.68
C GLU A 94 2.49 -0.18 7.75
N ALA A 95 3.10 -1.14 8.45
CA ALA A 95 2.48 -1.78 9.59
C ALA A 95 2.11 -0.73 10.65
N GLY A 96 0.83 -0.72 11.05
CA GLY A 96 0.31 0.23 12.03
C GLY A 96 -0.87 1.05 11.51
N MET A 97 -1.38 1.92 12.40
CA MET A 97 -2.66 2.60 12.18
C MET A 97 -2.52 4.07 11.79
N GLU A 98 -1.31 4.63 11.83
CA GLU A 98 -1.10 6.07 11.63
C GLU A 98 -1.51 6.55 10.24
N HIS A 99 -1.31 5.72 9.21
CA HIS A 99 -1.62 6.08 7.82
C HIS A 99 -3.12 6.19 7.56
N LEU A 100 -3.90 5.33 8.19
CA LEU A 100 -5.38 5.39 8.11
C LEU A 100 -5.92 6.67 8.74
N SER A 101 -5.30 7.14 9.83
CA SER A 101 -5.72 8.36 10.51
C SER A 101 -5.49 9.64 9.68
N ARG A 102 -4.54 9.62 8.74
CA ARG A 102 -4.25 10.75 7.84
C ARG A 102 -5.29 10.94 6.74
N ARG A 103 -6.24 10.01 6.59
CA ARG A 103 -7.36 10.09 5.63
C ARG A 103 -6.92 10.45 4.21
N THR A 104 -5.82 9.89 3.74
CA THR A 104 -5.34 10.10 2.36
C THR A 104 -6.29 9.50 1.33
N THR A 105 -7.10 8.51 1.74
CA THR A 105 -8.13 7.88 0.92
C THR A 105 -9.40 7.72 1.74
N GLN A 106 -10.57 8.05 1.18
CA GLN A 106 -11.86 7.89 1.85
C GLN A 106 -12.67 6.71 1.31
N ASN A 107 -12.54 6.43 0.02
CA ASN A 107 -13.27 5.35 -0.65
C ASN A 107 -12.27 4.26 -1.03
N ILE A 108 -12.50 3.06 -0.55
CA ILE A 108 -11.66 1.88 -0.77
C ILE A 108 -12.55 0.77 -1.34
N ASP A 109 -12.26 0.35 -2.57
CA ASP A 109 -13.01 -0.74 -3.21
C ASP A 109 -12.71 -2.08 -2.55
N GLU A 110 -11.43 -2.33 -2.24
CA GLU A 110 -10.98 -3.56 -1.60
C GLU A 110 -9.91 -3.23 -0.56
N MET A 111 -10.14 -3.60 0.69
CA MET A 111 -9.16 -3.50 1.77
C MET A 111 -8.57 -4.87 2.05
N LEU A 112 -7.26 -5.03 1.81
CA LEU A 112 -6.53 -6.25 2.12
C LEU A 112 -5.88 -6.13 3.50
N LEU A 113 -6.39 -6.88 4.47
CA LEU A 113 -5.85 -6.98 5.82
C LEU A 113 -4.84 -8.13 5.86
N VAL A 114 -3.56 -7.80 5.88
CA VAL A 114 -2.47 -8.79 5.80
C VAL A 114 -1.81 -8.97 7.17
N SER A 115 -1.68 -10.21 7.60
CA SER A 115 -0.97 -10.59 8.82
C SER A 115 -0.07 -11.79 8.55
N ASP A 116 0.92 -11.99 9.41
CA ASP A 116 1.60 -13.28 9.52
C ASP A 116 0.70 -14.33 10.23
N HIS A 117 1.18 -15.57 10.31
CA HIS A 117 0.50 -16.67 10.98
C HIS A 117 0.72 -16.66 12.51
N SER A 118 0.56 -15.49 13.15
CA SER A 118 0.70 -15.34 14.61
C SER A 118 -0.59 -14.82 15.27
N ILE A 119 -0.82 -15.21 16.53
CA ILE A 119 -1.93 -14.70 17.33
C ILE A 119 -1.86 -13.18 17.50
N LYS A 120 -0.65 -12.63 17.66
CA LYS A 120 -0.46 -11.18 17.76
C LYS A 120 -0.85 -10.46 16.48
N GLY A 121 -0.49 -11.03 15.33
CA GLY A 121 -0.88 -10.51 14.02
C GLY A 121 -2.40 -10.51 13.83
N LEU A 122 -3.10 -11.59 14.19
CA LEU A 122 -4.57 -11.65 14.12
C LEU A 122 -5.22 -10.57 15.00
N ARG A 123 -4.72 -10.37 16.23
CA ARG A 123 -5.21 -9.31 17.13
C ARG A 123 -4.93 -7.92 16.58
N ALA A 124 -3.81 -7.71 15.91
CA ALA A 124 -3.52 -6.45 15.23
C ALA A 124 -4.52 -6.17 14.11
N LEU A 125 -4.90 -7.19 13.32
CA LEU A 125 -5.96 -7.04 12.31
C LEU A 125 -7.31 -6.65 12.96
N ALA A 126 -7.67 -7.24 14.11
CA ALA A 126 -8.88 -6.85 14.83
C ALA A 126 -8.87 -5.37 15.22
N HIS A 127 -7.76 -4.87 15.75
CA HIS A 127 -7.60 -3.47 16.08
C HIS A 127 -7.69 -2.55 14.84
N ILE A 128 -7.13 -2.97 13.70
CA ILE A 128 -7.25 -2.22 12.44
C ILE A 128 -8.72 -2.14 12.02
N LYS A 129 -9.48 -3.25 12.10
CA LYS A 129 -10.91 -3.26 11.77
C LYS A 129 -11.72 -2.30 12.65
N ASP A 130 -11.42 -2.24 13.93
CA ASP A 130 -12.08 -1.32 14.84
C ASP A 130 -11.75 0.14 14.52
N LEU A 131 -10.48 0.45 14.23
CA LEU A 131 -10.07 1.79 13.82
C LEU A 131 -10.72 2.22 12.50
N VAL A 132 -10.86 1.32 11.54
CA VAL A 132 -11.57 1.60 10.27
C VAL A 132 -12.99 2.07 10.52
N LYS A 133 -13.71 1.41 11.46
CA LYS A 133 -15.06 1.82 11.87
C LYS A 133 -15.06 3.19 12.54
N GLU A 134 -14.12 3.44 13.48
CA GLU A 134 -13.99 4.73 14.18
C GLU A 134 -13.72 5.88 13.21
N LEU A 135 -12.85 5.66 12.21
CA LEU A 135 -12.51 6.65 11.19
C LEU A 135 -13.61 6.85 10.14
N LYS A 136 -14.64 6.00 10.14
CA LYS A 136 -15.74 6.03 9.18
C LYS A 136 -15.27 5.98 7.72
N LEU A 137 -14.26 5.14 7.44
CA LEU A 137 -13.80 4.91 6.09
C LEU A 137 -14.86 4.13 5.32
N VAL A 138 -15.06 4.48 4.05
CA VAL A 138 -15.99 3.77 3.17
C VAL A 138 -15.22 2.65 2.49
N ILE A 139 -15.44 1.42 2.96
CA ILE A 139 -14.81 0.21 2.41
C ILE A 139 -15.92 -0.64 1.78
N THR A 140 -15.76 -0.92 0.48
CA THR A 140 -16.74 -1.73 -0.25
C THR A 140 -16.58 -3.21 0.08
N ARG A 141 -15.35 -3.69 0.16
CA ARG A 141 -15.02 -5.08 0.51
C ARG A 141 -13.77 -5.14 1.38
N GLU A 142 -13.71 -6.17 2.21
CA GLU A 142 -12.58 -6.48 3.08
C GLU A 142 -12.16 -7.93 2.87
N SER A 143 -10.86 -8.17 2.72
CA SER A 143 -10.29 -9.51 2.59
C SER A 143 -9.15 -9.70 3.58
N ILE A 144 -9.21 -10.77 4.36
CA ILE A 144 -8.17 -11.14 5.33
C ILE A 144 -7.19 -12.10 4.65
N ILE A 145 -5.91 -11.81 4.77
CA ILE A 145 -4.82 -12.58 4.18
C ILE A 145 -3.84 -12.98 5.27
N ILE A 146 -3.56 -14.27 5.39
CA ILE A 146 -2.51 -14.76 6.27
C ILE A 146 -1.30 -15.11 5.42
N ASN A 147 -0.22 -14.41 5.67
CA ASN A 147 1.01 -14.53 4.90
C ASN A 147 2.03 -15.45 5.57
N ASN A 148 2.94 -15.99 4.75
CA ASN A 148 4.08 -16.80 5.17
C ASN A 148 3.68 -18.02 6.01
N VAL A 149 2.66 -18.75 5.57
CA VAL A 149 2.16 -19.94 6.28
C VAL A 149 3.06 -21.14 5.97
N PRO A 150 3.75 -21.75 6.95
CA PRO A 150 4.75 -22.79 6.69
C PRO A 150 4.15 -24.18 6.37
N GLY A 151 2.83 -24.28 6.28
CA GLY A 151 2.09 -25.52 6.02
C GLY A 151 0.64 -25.37 6.46
N GLU A 152 0.16 -26.27 7.31
CA GLU A 152 -1.15 -26.12 7.92
C GLU A 152 -1.14 -25.07 9.04
N LEU A 153 -2.26 -24.38 9.19
CA LEU A 153 -2.43 -23.45 10.32
C LEU A 153 -2.50 -24.20 11.64
N ASP A 154 -1.78 -23.71 12.65
CA ASP A 154 -1.86 -24.20 14.02
C ASP A 154 -3.32 -24.16 14.51
N PRO A 155 -3.82 -25.20 15.19
CA PRO A 155 -5.18 -25.21 15.74
C PRO A 155 -5.52 -24.00 16.60
N ARG A 156 -4.55 -23.51 17.38
CA ARG A 156 -4.73 -22.31 18.24
C ARG A 156 -4.96 -21.04 17.42
N LEU A 157 -4.39 -20.96 16.21
CA LEU A 157 -4.68 -19.84 15.28
C LEU A 157 -6.09 -19.94 14.73
N LYS A 158 -6.56 -21.16 14.42
CA LYS A 158 -7.92 -21.38 13.94
C LYS A 158 -8.93 -20.99 15.03
N GLU A 159 -8.70 -21.42 16.28
CA GLU A 159 -9.53 -21.02 17.43
C GLU A 159 -9.56 -19.49 17.63
N GLU A 160 -8.41 -18.82 17.52
CA GLU A 160 -8.35 -17.36 17.66
C GLU A 160 -9.06 -16.64 16.49
N MET A 161 -8.95 -17.16 15.26
CA MET A 161 -9.72 -16.64 14.12
C MET A 161 -11.21 -16.78 14.34
N GLU A 162 -11.68 -17.93 14.83
CA GLU A 162 -13.10 -18.13 15.18
C GLU A 162 -13.55 -17.15 16.27
N ARG A 163 -12.74 -16.97 17.32
CA ARG A 163 -13.02 -16.03 18.41
C ARG A 163 -13.12 -14.58 17.93
N LEU A 164 -12.32 -14.22 16.91
CA LEU A 164 -12.29 -12.86 16.32
C LEU A 164 -13.25 -12.72 15.13
N GLU A 165 -14.05 -13.76 14.82
CA GLU A 165 -14.96 -13.80 13.66
C GLU A 165 -14.24 -13.48 12.34
N MET A 166 -13.03 -14.04 12.16
CA MET A 166 -12.19 -13.81 11.01
C MET A 166 -12.12 -15.06 10.13
N THR A 167 -12.48 -14.90 8.85
CA THR A 167 -12.32 -15.95 7.83
C THR A 167 -11.29 -15.47 6.80
N PRO A 168 -10.13 -16.12 6.69
CA PRO A 168 -9.13 -15.75 5.69
C PRO A 168 -9.66 -15.96 4.26
N ALA A 169 -9.52 -14.96 3.43
CA ALA A 169 -9.78 -15.05 2.00
C ALA A 169 -8.64 -15.79 1.27
N LEU A 170 -7.42 -15.70 1.84
CA LEU A 170 -6.22 -16.32 1.30
C LEU A 170 -5.25 -16.68 2.41
N LEU A 171 -4.62 -17.85 2.26
CA LEU A 171 -3.40 -18.25 2.98
C LEU A 171 -2.25 -18.25 1.96
N ILE A 172 -1.28 -17.36 2.12
CA ILE A 172 -0.08 -17.33 1.28
C ILE A 172 0.94 -18.28 1.91
N PRO A 173 1.36 -19.34 1.22
CA PRO A 173 2.32 -20.28 1.76
C PRO A 173 3.70 -19.63 1.91
N ALA A 174 4.48 -20.10 2.88
CA ALA A 174 5.90 -19.81 2.96
C ALA A 174 6.59 -20.30 1.68
N ASP A 175 7.38 -19.43 1.08
CA ASP A 175 8.02 -19.70 -0.20
C ASP A 175 9.52 -19.41 -0.12
N GLU A 176 10.31 -20.45 -0.33
CA GLU A 176 11.77 -20.38 -0.28
C GLU A 176 12.34 -19.53 -1.42
N GLU A 177 11.66 -19.46 -2.57
CA GLU A 177 12.09 -18.61 -3.68
C GLU A 177 12.05 -17.13 -3.29
N ILE A 178 11.02 -16.68 -2.55
CA ILE A 178 10.95 -15.32 -2.02
C ILE A 178 12.15 -15.04 -1.12
N ARG A 179 12.47 -15.96 -0.21
CA ARG A 179 13.62 -15.81 0.69
C ARG A 179 14.95 -15.73 -0.07
N GLN A 180 15.13 -16.53 -1.13
CA GLN A 180 16.32 -16.48 -1.94
C GLN A 180 16.42 -15.18 -2.74
N TYR A 181 15.31 -14.69 -3.30
CA TYR A 181 15.28 -13.41 -4.01
C TYR A 181 15.63 -12.25 -3.09
N ASP A 182 15.14 -12.26 -1.85
CA ASP A 182 15.47 -11.24 -0.84
C ASP A 182 16.98 -11.25 -0.51
N LEU A 183 17.55 -12.43 -0.24
CA LEU A 183 18.98 -12.59 0.03
C LEU A 183 19.88 -12.19 -1.16
N ASP A 184 19.43 -12.47 -2.36
CA ASP A 184 20.12 -12.13 -3.61
C ASP A 184 19.89 -10.67 -4.02
N GLN A 185 19.06 -9.91 -3.27
CA GLN A 185 18.63 -8.54 -3.60
C GLN A 185 18.00 -8.45 -5.00
N LYS A 186 17.29 -9.49 -5.41
CA LYS A 186 16.55 -9.54 -6.67
C LYS A 186 15.13 -8.96 -6.48
N PRO A 187 14.62 -8.21 -7.46
CA PRO A 187 13.26 -7.72 -7.41
C PRO A 187 12.26 -8.86 -7.35
N LEU A 188 11.33 -8.83 -6.40
CA LEU A 188 10.26 -9.84 -6.28
C LEU A 188 9.34 -9.88 -7.51
N PHE A 189 9.29 -8.79 -8.26
CA PHE A 189 8.58 -8.72 -9.55
C PHE A 189 9.12 -9.70 -10.61
N GLN A 190 10.31 -10.25 -10.40
CA GLN A 190 10.94 -11.26 -11.28
C GLN A 190 10.73 -12.69 -10.79
N LEU A 191 9.96 -12.90 -9.71
CA LEU A 191 9.63 -14.25 -9.27
C LEU A 191 8.94 -15.04 -10.37
N PRO A 192 9.31 -16.32 -10.56
CA PRO A 192 8.69 -17.15 -11.58
C PRO A 192 7.25 -17.52 -11.21
N ASP A 193 6.42 -17.79 -12.22
CA ASP A 193 5.03 -18.24 -12.02
C ASP A 193 4.93 -19.57 -11.25
N THR A 194 6.05 -20.29 -11.10
CA THR A 194 6.14 -21.51 -10.28
C THR A 194 6.19 -21.23 -8.79
N SER A 195 6.45 -19.99 -8.37
CA SER A 195 6.40 -19.59 -6.96
C SER A 195 5.01 -19.86 -6.38
N LYS A 196 4.96 -20.55 -5.25
CA LYS A 196 3.71 -20.88 -4.57
C LYS A 196 2.98 -19.63 -4.08
N ALA A 197 3.74 -18.64 -3.64
CA ALA A 197 3.19 -17.38 -3.18
C ALA A 197 2.61 -16.56 -4.33
N VAL A 198 3.32 -16.49 -5.47
CA VAL A 198 2.82 -15.83 -6.70
C VAL A 198 1.53 -16.48 -7.17
N ALA A 199 1.50 -17.81 -7.26
CA ALA A 199 0.30 -18.56 -7.67
C ALA A 199 -0.90 -18.29 -6.73
N ALA A 200 -0.67 -18.24 -5.42
CA ALA A 200 -1.72 -17.95 -4.45
C ALA A 200 -2.27 -16.52 -4.60
N VAL A 201 -1.39 -15.53 -4.75
CA VAL A 201 -1.80 -14.13 -4.96
C VAL A 201 -2.51 -13.95 -6.29
N ASP A 202 -2.05 -14.60 -7.37
CA ASP A 202 -2.70 -14.55 -8.68
C ASP A 202 -4.14 -15.09 -8.63
N GLU A 203 -4.37 -16.19 -7.92
CA GLU A 203 -5.72 -16.72 -7.69
C GLU A 203 -6.61 -15.73 -6.95
N LEU A 204 -6.10 -15.05 -5.91
CA LEU A 204 -6.84 -14.01 -5.21
C LEU A 204 -7.19 -12.86 -6.17
N MET A 205 -6.20 -12.37 -6.92
CA MET A 205 -6.39 -11.26 -7.85
C MET A 205 -7.42 -11.58 -8.92
N LYS A 206 -7.40 -12.79 -9.49
CA LYS A 206 -8.46 -13.23 -10.44
C LYS A 206 -9.84 -13.16 -9.82
N ARG A 207 -10.00 -13.59 -8.57
CA ARG A 207 -11.29 -13.52 -7.84
C ARG A 207 -11.72 -12.07 -7.57
N LEU A 208 -10.80 -11.19 -7.20
CA LEU A 208 -11.10 -9.79 -6.93
C LEU A 208 -11.49 -9.04 -8.21
N ILE A 209 -10.71 -9.21 -9.27
CA ILE A 209 -10.93 -8.56 -10.56
C ILE A 209 -12.25 -9.01 -11.21
N SER A 210 -12.57 -10.30 -11.17
CA SER A 210 -13.84 -10.82 -11.71
C SER A 210 -15.07 -10.20 -11.02
N LYS A 211 -14.95 -9.82 -9.75
CA LYS A 211 -16.03 -9.20 -8.98
C LYS A 211 -16.15 -7.69 -9.23
N THR A 212 -15.11 -7.03 -9.73
CA THR A 212 -15.13 -5.58 -10.01
C THR A 212 -15.69 -5.23 -11.38
N GLY A 213 -15.82 -6.20 -12.29
CA GLY A 213 -16.29 -5.95 -13.66
C GLY A 213 -15.30 -5.14 -14.52
N VAL A 214 -14.07 -4.93 -14.07
CA VAL A 214 -13.05 -4.12 -14.76
C VAL A 214 -12.46 -4.84 -15.98
N LEU A 215 -12.54 -6.16 -16.04
CA LEU A 215 -12.21 -6.93 -17.25
C LEU A 215 -13.52 -7.32 -17.96
N LYS A 216 -13.88 -6.58 -18.99
CA LYS A 216 -14.78 -6.99 -20.05
C LYS A 216 -13.98 -7.30 -21.30
#